data_18daaef815340aae661af5a7304988ce
#
_entry.id   18daaef815340aae661af5a7304988ce
#
_cell.length_a   1.000
_cell.length_b   1.000
_cell.length_c   1.000
_cell.angle_alpha   90.00
_cell.angle_beta   90.00
_cell.angle_gamma   90.00
#
_symmetry.space_group_name_H-M   'P 1'
#
loop_
_entity.id
_entity.type
_entity.pdbx_description
1 polymer ?
#
loop_
_entity_poly.entity_id
_entity_poly.type
_entity_poly.pdbx_seq_one_letter_code
_entity_poly.pdbx_strand_id
1 'polypeptide(L)'
;LRIAPVKFDAALVGKILTRGLPEMLSQLTTPVTILCMNLTLIKYIGDDGVNAYSIIGYIISFAYAIFMGVSEGMQPLFGRSYGDQNEEDLHYFLRAGVIVSFGGSAVVYGLIIALGGVICAMFGADAPATAISVAAIPRHGWAFLFASMNTILSSYLYSTKRTRESAAVNILRGFIFTPLCIVLISAVSSGAAVWYAVGVAELISFLCAMFITRRSERGGVRFSED
;
A
#
# COMPACT_ATOMS: atom_id res chain seq x y z
N LEU A 1 22.83 21.05 -16.38
CA LEU A 1 22.92 19.61 -16.69
C LEU A 1 23.60 19.46 -18.05
N ARG A 2 24.81 18.88 -18.09
CA ARG A 2 25.48 18.52 -19.36
C ARG A 2 25.27 17.04 -19.58
N ILE A 3 24.75 16.67 -20.75
CA ILE A 3 24.68 15.29 -21.20
C ILE A 3 26.11 14.87 -21.56
N ALA A 4 26.70 14.02 -20.74
CA ALA A 4 28.02 13.43 -21.00
C ALA A 4 27.85 11.97 -21.41
N PRO A 5 28.68 11.43 -22.28
CA PRO A 5 28.67 10.01 -22.62
C PRO A 5 29.06 9.21 -21.36
N VAL A 6 28.11 8.43 -20.84
CA VAL A 6 28.32 7.61 -19.64
C VAL A 6 28.79 6.22 -20.10
N LYS A 7 29.91 5.74 -19.55
CA LYS A 7 30.33 4.35 -19.76
C LYS A 7 29.38 3.43 -19.01
N PHE A 8 28.92 2.37 -19.66
CA PHE A 8 28.08 1.35 -19.05
C PHE A 8 28.87 0.64 -17.94
N ASP A 9 28.37 0.76 -16.71
CA ASP A 9 28.91 0.07 -15.53
C ASP A 9 27.86 -0.95 -15.04
N ALA A 10 28.11 -2.22 -15.31
CA ALA A 10 27.22 -3.31 -14.91
C ALA A 10 27.05 -3.42 -13.38
N ALA A 11 28.09 -3.09 -12.61
CA ALA A 11 28.02 -3.12 -11.14
C ALA A 11 27.11 -2.00 -10.62
N LEU A 12 27.19 -0.81 -11.20
CA LEU A 12 26.29 0.30 -10.87
C LEU A 12 24.85 -0.03 -11.22
N VAL A 13 24.59 -0.59 -12.41
CA VAL A 13 23.24 -1.02 -12.83
C VAL A 13 22.71 -2.08 -11.87
N GLY A 14 23.50 -3.07 -11.47
CA GLY A 14 23.10 -4.07 -10.48
C GLY A 14 22.72 -3.46 -9.13
N LYS A 15 23.47 -2.46 -8.65
CA LYS A 15 23.13 -1.72 -7.41
C LYS A 15 21.81 -0.95 -7.53
N ILE A 16 21.58 -0.29 -8.68
CA ILE A 16 20.33 0.46 -8.93
C ILE A 16 19.15 -0.50 -8.95
N LEU A 17 19.23 -1.61 -9.67
CA LEU A 17 18.15 -2.61 -9.75
C LEU A 17 17.85 -3.21 -8.37
N THR A 18 18.88 -3.59 -7.60
CA THR A 18 18.68 -4.16 -6.26
C THR A 18 18.02 -3.16 -5.30
N ARG A 19 18.41 -1.88 -5.38
CA ARG A 19 17.82 -0.83 -4.55
C ARG A 19 16.40 -0.45 -4.98
N GLY A 20 16.07 -0.55 -6.27
CA GLY A 20 14.72 -0.30 -6.80
C GLY A 20 13.73 -1.46 -6.59
N LEU A 21 14.23 -2.66 -6.26
CA LEU A 21 13.39 -3.85 -6.10
C LEU A 21 12.25 -3.69 -5.09
N PRO A 22 12.45 -3.14 -3.86
CA PRO A 22 11.36 -2.96 -2.91
C PRO A 22 10.25 -2.05 -3.43
N GLU A 23 10.61 -0.99 -4.14
CA GLU A 23 9.65 -0.08 -4.75
C GLU A 23 8.84 -0.76 -5.85
N MET A 24 9.51 -1.51 -6.74
CA MET A 24 8.84 -2.32 -7.75
C MET A 24 7.86 -3.31 -7.11
N LEU A 25 8.26 -4.01 -6.05
CA LEU A 25 7.39 -4.96 -5.34
C LEU A 25 6.20 -4.25 -4.69
N SER A 26 6.40 -3.04 -4.16
CA SER A 26 5.31 -2.22 -3.61
C SER A 26 4.27 -1.88 -4.68
N GLN A 27 4.71 -1.48 -5.87
CA GLN A 27 3.81 -1.15 -6.99
C GLN A 27 3.06 -2.37 -7.55
N LEU A 28 3.66 -3.56 -7.49
CA LEU A 28 3.02 -4.81 -7.92
C LEU A 28 1.92 -5.30 -6.96
N THR A 29 1.86 -4.81 -5.74
CA THR A 29 0.82 -5.19 -4.76
C THR A 29 -0.59 -4.91 -5.29
N THR A 30 -0.82 -3.75 -5.88
CA THR A 30 -2.14 -3.35 -6.39
C THR A 30 -2.63 -4.24 -7.55
N PRO A 31 -1.86 -4.49 -8.62
CA PRO A 31 -2.26 -5.44 -9.67
C PRO A 31 -2.56 -6.84 -9.15
N VAL A 32 -1.75 -7.36 -8.22
CA VAL A 32 -1.98 -8.69 -7.62
C VAL A 32 -3.29 -8.70 -6.84
N THR A 33 -3.57 -7.66 -6.06
CA THR A 33 -4.82 -7.52 -5.31
C THR A 33 -6.02 -7.49 -6.26
N ILE A 34 -5.96 -6.70 -7.34
CA ILE A 34 -7.02 -6.60 -8.35
C ILE A 34 -7.27 -7.96 -9.00
N LEU A 35 -6.21 -8.67 -9.39
CA LEU A 35 -6.33 -10.00 -9.97
C LEU A 35 -7.01 -10.99 -9.02
N CYS A 36 -6.56 -11.07 -7.78
CA CYS A 36 -7.13 -11.97 -6.77
C CYS A 36 -8.58 -11.62 -6.44
N MET A 37 -8.92 -10.35 -6.33
CA MET A 37 -10.28 -9.89 -6.10
C MET A 37 -11.19 -10.25 -7.28
N ASN A 38 -10.80 -9.97 -8.52
CA ASN A 38 -11.61 -10.28 -9.70
C ASN A 38 -11.86 -11.78 -9.83
N LEU A 39 -10.83 -12.63 -9.68
CA LEU A 39 -10.99 -14.08 -9.72
C LEU A 39 -11.92 -14.61 -8.61
N THR A 40 -11.89 -13.96 -7.45
CA THR A 40 -12.75 -14.36 -6.33
C THR A 40 -14.18 -13.85 -6.53
N LEU A 41 -14.36 -12.62 -6.97
CA LEU A 41 -15.67 -12.02 -7.19
C LEU A 41 -16.45 -12.72 -8.32
N ILE A 42 -15.78 -13.06 -9.43
CA ILE A 42 -16.43 -13.81 -10.52
C ILE A 42 -16.94 -15.16 -10.03
N LYS A 43 -16.21 -15.81 -9.14
CA LYS A 43 -16.58 -17.13 -8.59
C LYS A 43 -17.78 -17.06 -7.64
N TYR A 44 -17.88 -16.03 -6.78
CA TYR A 44 -18.85 -15.99 -5.69
C TYR A 44 -20.03 -15.03 -5.94
N ILE A 45 -19.86 -13.99 -6.74
CA ILE A 45 -20.87 -12.95 -6.98
C ILE A 45 -21.25 -12.89 -8.47
N GLY A 46 -20.31 -13.23 -9.37
CA GLY A 46 -20.50 -13.15 -10.82
C GLY A 46 -20.06 -11.81 -11.39
N ASP A 47 -20.51 -11.52 -12.61
CA ASP A 47 -20.09 -10.34 -13.40
C ASP A 47 -20.43 -9.02 -12.71
N ASP A 48 -21.56 -8.92 -12.03
CA ASP A 48 -21.98 -7.71 -11.30
C ASP A 48 -20.99 -7.37 -10.18
N GLY A 49 -20.43 -8.39 -9.52
CA GLY A 49 -19.39 -8.22 -8.49
C GLY A 49 -18.08 -7.67 -9.06
N VAL A 50 -17.68 -8.16 -10.24
CA VAL A 50 -16.48 -7.66 -10.96
C VAL A 50 -16.70 -6.23 -11.44
N ASN A 51 -17.88 -5.93 -12.00
CA ASN A 51 -18.24 -4.59 -12.45
C ASN A 51 -18.23 -3.59 -11.27
N ALA A 52 -18.83 -3.98 -10.14
CA ALA A 52 -18.78 -3.18 -8.91
C ALA A 52 -17.35 -2.94 -8.42
N TYR A 53 -16.49 -3.97 -8.45
CA TYR A 53 -15.10 -3.84 -8.04
C TYR A 53 -14.28 -2.96 -8.99
N SER A 54 -14.61 -2.94 -10.28
CA SER A 54 -13.97 -2.04 -11.24
C SER A 54 -14.19 -0.58 -10.88
N ILE A 55 -15.42 -0.21 -10.45
CA ILE A 55 -15.73 1.14 -9.99
C ILE A 55 -14.96 1.45 -8.70
N ILE A 56 -14.98 0.53 -7.74
CA ILE A 56 -14.19 0.64 -6.50
C ILE A 56 -12.71 0.75 -6.83
N GLY A 57 -12.21 0.07 -7.87
CA GLY A 57 -10.83 0.14 -8.35
C GLY A 57 -10.38 1.54 -8.73
N TYR A 58 -11.22 2.35 -9.37
CA TYR A 58 -10.91 3.75 -9.64
C TYR A 58 -10.77 4.57 -8.35
N ILE A 59 -11.67 4.33 -7.38
CA ILE A 59 -11.61 4.97 -6.06
C ILE A 59 -10.32 4.58 -5.34
N ILE A 60 -9.97 3.29 -5.36
CA ILE A 60 -8.72 2.74 -4.78
C ILE A 60 -7.51 3.43 -5.41
N SER A 61 -7.47 3.52 -6.74
CA SER A 61 -6.35 4.11 -7.45
C SER A 61 -6.15 5.58 -7.10
N PHE A 62 -7.23 6.34 -6.98
CA PHE A 62 -7.19 7.74 -6.56
C PHE A 62 -6.71 7.91 -5.12
N ALA A 63 -7.26 7.12 -4.19
CA ALA A 63 -6.83 7.13 -2.79
C ALA A 63 -5.36 6.73 -2.65
N TYR A 64 -4.93 5.71 -3.40
CA TYR A 64 -3.56 5.22 -3.38
C TYR A 64 -2.57 6.26 -3.91
N ALA A 65 -2.93 7.03 -4.94
CA ALA A 65 -2.11 8.12 -5.45
C ALA A 65 -1.82 9.19 -4.37
N ILE A 66 -2.83 9.51 -3.53
CA ILE A 66 -2.65 10.44 -2.40
C ILE A 66 -1.66 9.86 -1.37
N PHE A 67 -1.82 8.57 -1.00
CA PHE A 67 -0.93 7.93 -0.03
C PHE A 67 0.50 7.81 -0.54
N MET A 68 0.67 7.49 -1.82
CA MET A 68 1.98 7.46 -2.46
C MET A 68 2.63 8.85 -2.46
N GLY A 69 1.87 9.91 -2.77
CA GLY A 69 2.38 11.29 -2.72
C GLY A 69 2.89 11.68 -1.34
N VAL A 70 2.18 11.32 -0.26
CA VAL A 70 2.65 11.54 1.11
C VAL A 70 3.92 10.74 1.39
N SER A 71 3.94 9.47 1.00
CA SER A 71 5.09 8.57 1.20
C SER A 71 6.34 9.05 0.47
N GLU A 72 6.20 9.42 -0.80
CA GLU A 72 7.31 9.96 -1.61
C GLU A 72 7.81 11.31 -1.08
N GLY A 73 6.90 12.16 -0.59
CA GLY A 73 7.27 13.41 0.06
C GLY A 73 8.04 13.22 1.37
N MET A 74 7.84 12.10 2.08
CA MET A 74 8.58 11.76 3.30
C MET A 74 9.97 11.15 3.02
N GLN A 75 10.20 10.53 1.87
CA GLN A 75 11.47 9.87 1.54
C GLN A 75 12.70 10.80 1.66
N PRO A 76 12.69 12.04 1.11
CA PRO A 76 13.81 12.95 1.27
C PRO A 76 14.11 13.31 2.73
N LEU A 77 13.06 13.43 3.56
CA LEU A 77 13.21 13.74 4.99
C LEU A 77 13.86 12.56 5.72
N PHE A 78 13.41 11.33 5.48
CA PHE A 78 14.03 10.12 6.02
C PHE A 78 15.47 9.97 5.54
N GLY A 79 15.72 10.15 4.23
CA GLY A 79 17.04 10.02 3.64
C GLY A 79 18.03 11.06 4.19
N ARG A 80 17.59 12.31 4.37
CA ARG A 80 18.40 13.36 4.95
C ARG A 80 18.72 13.08 6.41
N SER A 81 17.71 12.84 7.25
CA SER A 81 17.95 12.55 8.68
C SER A 81 18.83 11.32 8.89
N TYR A 82 18.67 10.30 8.02
CA TYR A 82 19.55 9.14 8.02
C TYR A 82 20.99 9.51 7.62
N GLY A 83 21.18 10.34 6.60
CA GLY A 83 22.51 10.84 6.18
C GLY A 83 23.19 11.72 7.21
N ASP A 84 22.41 12.57 7.90
CA ASP A 84 22.88 13.45 8.99
C ASP A 84 23.09 12.68 10.32
N GLN A 85 22.82 11.37 10.35
CA GLN A 85 22.89 10.48 11.53
C GLN A 85 22.04 10.98 12.72
N ASN A 86 20.94 11.65 12.43
CA ASN A 86 20.04 12.22 13.43
C ASN A 86 18.85 11.26 13.70
N GLU A 87 18.97 10.44 14.73
CA GLU A 87 17.92 9.49 15.13
C GLU A 87 16.65 10.19 15.64
N GLU A 88 16.77 11.33 16.29
CA GLU A 88 15.63 12.07 16.84
C GLU A 88 14.73 12.58 15.72
N ASP A 89 15.29 13.25 14.71
CA ASP A 89 14.57 13.71 13.54
C ASP A 89 13.97 12.54 12.75
N LEU A 90 14.72 11.44 12.63
CA LEU A 90 14.26 10.26 11.91
C LEU A 90 12.99 9.66 12.54
N HIS A 91 12.97 9.52 13.86
CA HIS A 91 11.81 9.03 14.59
C HIS A 91 10.66 10.05 14.61
N TYR A 92 10.98 11.35 14.69
CA TYR A 92 9.98 12.41 14.59
C TYR A 92 9.27 12.36 13.24
N PHE A 93 10.01 12.30 12.12
CA PHE A 93 9.41 12.23 10.79
C PHE A 93 8.65 10.93 10.57
N LEU A 94 9.11 9.79 11.11
CA LEU A 94 8.36 8.55 11.04
C LEU A 94 7.00 8.66 11.74
N ARG A 95 6.97 9.19 12.95
CA ARG A 95 5.72 9.41 13.70
C ARG A 95 4.80 10.39 12.97
N ALA A 96 5.36 11.52 12.52
CA ALA A 96 4.61 12.52 11.76
C ALA A 96 4.02 11.91 10.48
N GLY A 97 4.81 11.15 9.71
CA GLY A 97 4.37 10.47 8.51
C GLY A 97 3.22 9.49 8.76
N VAL A 98 3.32 8.67 9.82
CA VAL A 98 2.25 7.74 10.21
C VAL A 98 0.98 8.49 10.62
N ILE A 99 1.09 9.55 11.42
CA ILE A 99 -0.07 10.35 11.88
C ILE A 99 -0.74 11.05 10.69
N VAL A 100 0.03 11.69 9.82
CA VAL A 100 -0.49 12.39 8.63
C VAL A 100 -1.14 11.40 7.66
N SER A 101 -0.51 10.24 7.44
CA SER A 101 -1.06 9.21 6.56
C SER A 101 -2.35 8.61 7.12
N PHE A 102 -2.39 8.31 8.43
CA PHE A 102 -3.59 7.81 9.07
C PHE A 102 -4.72 8.86 9.06
N GLY A 103 -4.45 10.09 9.46
CA GLY A 103 -5.43 11.18 9.43
C GLY A 103 -5.93 11.48 8.02
N GLY A 104 -5.01 11.58 7.05
CA GLY A 104 -5.35 11.78 5.64
C GLY A 104 -6.19 10.63 5.08
N SER A 105 -5.81 9.38 5.36
CA SER A 105 -6.58 8.22 4.92
C SER A 105 -7.96 8.13 5.57
N ALA A 106 -8.10 8.54 6.83
CA ALA A 106 -9.41 8.62 7.51
C ALA A 106 -10.32 9.67 6.85
N VAL A 107 -9.77 10.84 6.48
CA VAL A 107 -10.51 11.87 5.74
C VAL A 107 -10.93 11.35 4.37
N VAL A 108 -10.00 10.76 3.61
CA VAL A 108 -10.30 10.18 2.28
C VAL A 108 -11.37 9.10 2.39
N TYR A 109 -11.26 8.21 3.38
CA TYR A 109 -12.26 7.17 3.62
C TYR A 109 -13.63 7.74 3.95
N GLY A 110 -13.70 8.75 4.82
CA GLY A 110 -14.96 9.46 5.13
C GLY A 110 -15.58 10.11 3.91
N LEU A 111 -14.77 10.77 3.07
CA LEU A 111 -15.25 11.38 1.82
C LEU A 111 -15.77 10.33 0.83
N ILE A 112 -15.08 9.20 0.70
CA ILE A 112 -15.49 8.10 -0.18
C ILE A 112 -16.83 7.50 0.28
N ILE A 113 -17.04 7.33 1.59
CA ILE A 113 -18.34 6.89 2.12
C ILE A 113 -19.43 7.91 1.82
N ALA A 114 -19.17 9.18 2.06
CA ALA A 114 -20.15 10.25 1.87
C ALA A 114 -20.53 10.44 0.40
N LEU A 115 -19.58 10.30 -0.51
CA LEU A 115 -19.72 10.56 -1.94
C LEU A 115 -19.88 9.30 -2.80
N GLY A 116 -19.90 8.11 -2.20
CA GLY A 116 -19.88 6.82 -2.91
C GLY A 116 -20.97 6.69 -3.98
N GLY A 117 -22.20 7.11 -3.68
CA GLY A 117 -23.30 7.10 -4.65
C GLY A 117 -23.09 8.05 -5.83
N VAL A 118 -22.56 9.25 -5.57
CA VAL A 118 -22.24 10.24 -6.61
C VAL A 118 -21.13 9.72 -7.51
N ILE A 119 -20.10 9.14 -6.91
CA ILE A 119 -18.96 8.57 -7.65
C ILE A 119 -19.45 7.43 -8.56
N CYS A 120 -20.26 6.50 -8.06
CA CYS A 120 -20.81 5.41 -8.86
C CYS A 120 -21.63 5.95 -10.05
N ALA A 121 -22.44 6.99 -9.85
CA ALA A 121 -23.21 7.62 -10.92
C ALA A 121 -22.30 8.27 -11.99
N MET A 122 -21.20 8.89 -11.58
CA MET A 122 -20.22 9.49 -12.51
C MET A 122 -19.54 8.45 -13.43
N PHE A 123 -19.35 7.23 -12.93
CA PHE A 123 -18.76 6.13 -13.72
C PHE A 123 -19.77 5.37 -14.57
N GLY A 124 -21.04 5.83 -14.62
CA GLY A 124 -22.07 5.25 -15.48
C GLY A 124 -22.43 3.81 -15.08
N ALA A 125 -22.29 3.47 -13.80
CA ALA A 125 -22.66 2.17 -13.28
C ALA A 125 -24.15 1.88 -13.49
N ASP A 126 -24.47 0.67 -13.90
CA ASP A 126 -25.85 0.19 -13.88
C ASP A 126 -26.38 0.04 -12.44
N ALA A 127 -27.70 -0.12 -12.31
CA ALA A 127 -28.33 -0.17 -10.99
C ALA A 127 -27.83 -1.33 -10.10
N PRO A 128 -27.62 -2.57 -10.60
CA PRO A 128 -27.06 -3.66 -9.81
C PRO A 128 -25.62 -3.39 -9.33
N ALA A 129 -24.72 -2.98 -10.23
CA ALA A 129 -23.33 -2.68 -9.87
C ALA A 129 -23.22 -1.49 -8.90
N THR A 130 -24.08 -0.46 -9.05
CA THR A 130 -24.15 0.66 -8.13
C THR A 130 -24.55 0.21 -6.72
N ALA A 131 -25.58 -0.62 -6.58
CA ALA A 131 -26.03 -1.10 -5.29
C ALA A 131 -24.95 -1.91 -4.58
N ILE A 132 -24.25 -2.79 -5.31
CA ILE A 132 -23.13 -3.59 -4.78
C ILE A 132 -21.96 -2.68 -4.38
N SER A 133 -21.59 -1.71 -5.24
CA SER A 133 -20.48 -0.80 -4.99
C SER A 133 -20.71 0.05 -3.73
N VAL A 134 -21.88 0.68 -3.61
CA VAL A 134 -22.21 1.51 -2.44
C VAL A 134 -22.19 0.70 -1.15
N ALA A 135 -22.68 -0.54 -1.18
CA ALA A 135 -22.63 -1.43 -0.02
C ALA A 135 -21.21 -1.93 0.30
N ALA A 136 -20.37 -2.09 -0.73
CA ALA A 136 -19.00 -2.61 -0.59
C ALA A 136 -17.99 -1.53 -0.16
N ILE A 137 -18.17 -0.26 -0.56
CA ILE A 137 -17.26 0.86 -0.25
C ILE A 137 -16.91 0.93 1.24
N PRO A 138 -17.82 0.98 2.21
CA PRO A 138 -17.43 1.06 3.61
C PRO A 138 -16.73 -0.20 4.11
N ARG A 139 -17.06 -1.36 3.55
CA ARG A 139 -16.46 -2.66 3.93
C ARG A 139 -15.06 -2.85 3.36
N HIS A 140 -14.76 -2.26 2.22
CA HIS A 140 -13.45 -2.33 1.59
C HIS A 140 -12.55 -1.14 1.99
N GLY A 141 -13.14 0.05 2.11
CA GLY A 141 -12.40 1.30 2.26
C GLY A 141 -11.63 1.45 3.58
N TRP A 142 -12.00 0.74 4.66
CA TRP A 142 -11.21 0.77 5.89
C TRP A 142 -9.78 0.22 5.70
N ALA A 143 -9.54 -0.55 4.62
CA ALA A 143 -8.21 -0.98 4.21
C ALA A 143 -7.25 0.21 4.01
N PHE A 144 -7.76 1.38 3.58
CA PHE A 144 -6.96 2.57 3.33
C PHE A 144 -6.22 3.07 4.57
N LEU A 145 -6.80 2.90 5.77
CA LEU A 145 -6.18 3.31 7.02
C LEU A 145 -4.85 2.60 7.24
N PHE A 146 -4.81 1.31 6.98
CA PHE A 146 -3.61 0.49 7.18
C PHE A 146 -2.69 0.51 5.96
N ALA A 147 -3.26 0.57 4.74
CA ALA A 147 -2.49 0.67 3.51
C ALA A 147 -1.59 1.92 3.49
N SER A 148 -2.12 3.06 3.92
CA SER A 148 -1.35 4.31 4.00
C SER A 148 -0.18 4.21 4.99
N MET A 149 -0.41 3.62 6.16
CA MET A 149 0.65 3.40 7.15
C MET A 149 1.69 2.38 6.68
N ASN A 150 1.27 1.29 6.02
CA ASN A 150 2.17 0.31 5.41
C ASN A 150 3.10 0.96 4.39
N THR A 151 2.57 1.87 3.57
CA THR A 151 3.35 2.59 2.56
C THR A 151 4.42 3.47 3.20
N ILE A 152 4.10 4.18 4.29
CA ILE A 152 5.08 4.99 5.05
C ILE A 152 6.16 4.10 5.69
N LEU A 153 5.80 2.98 6.33
CA LEU A 153 6.78 2.09 6.94
C LEU A 153 7.72 1.47 5.91
N SER A 154 7.19 1.07 4.74
CA SER A 154 8.01 0.55 3.64
C SER A 154 8.97 1.61 3.11
N SER A 155 8.50 2.85 2.93
CA SER A 155 9.30 4.00 2.49
C SER A 155 10.39 4.36 3.49
N TYR A 156 10.09 4.34 4.78
CA TYR A 156 11.05 4.54 5.85
C TYR A 156 12.19 3.49 5.81
N LEU A 157 11.83 2.20 5.74
CA LEU A 157 12.81 1.12 5.63
C LEU A 157 13.68 1.24 4.38
N TYR A 158 13.07 1.61 3.25
CA TYR A 158 13.78 1.84 2.00
C TYR A 158 14.77 3.01 2.10
N SER A 159 14.31 4.15 2.63
CA SER A 159 15.10 5.39 2.73
C SER A 159 16.25 5.29 3.75
N THR A 160 16.15 4.37 4.71
CA THR A 160 17.17 4.10 5.73
C THR A 160 18.11 2.94 5.37
N LYS A 161 18.27 2.64 4.07
CA LYS A 161 19.10 1.56 3.51
C LYS A 161 18.72 0.14 3.99
N ARG A 162 17.55 -0.05 4.58
CA ARG A 162 17.01 -1.35 5.02
C ARG A 162 16.19 -2.00 3.89
N THR A 163 16.83 -2.13 2.73
CA THR A 163 16.20 -2.57 1.48
C THR A 163 15.62 -3.98 1.57
N ARG A 164 16.29 -4.89 2.32
CA ARG A 164 15.81 -6.27 2.50
C ARG A 164 14.55 -6.34 3.33
N GLU A 165 14.48 -5.56 4.40
CA GLU A 165 13.31 -5.46 5.28
C GLU A 165 12.13 -4.83 4.54
N SER A 166 12.36 -3.76 3.77
CA SER A 166 11.34 -3.16 2.92
C SER A 166 10.81 -4.14 1.87
N ALA A 167 11.71 -4.88 1.19
CA ALA A 167 11.31 -5.91 0.23
C ALA A 167 10.49 -7.03 0.91
N ALA A 168 10.91 -7.50 2.09
CA ALA A 168 10.19 -8.52 2.84
C ALA A 168 8.78 -8.06 3.23
N VAL A 169 8.61 -6.82 3.71
CA VAL A 169 7.30 -6.24 4.02
C VAL A 169 6.41 -6.22 2.77
N ASN A 170 6.92 -5.76 1.64
CA ASN A 170 6.15 -5.66 0.40
C ASN A 170 5.77 -7.05 -0.17
N ILE A 171 6.68 -8.03 -0.09
CA ILE A 171 6.38 -9.42 -0.50
C ILE A 171 5.30 -10.02 0.41
N LEU A 172 5.45 -9.92 1.73
CA LEU A 172 4.47 -10.44 2.68
C LEU A 172 3.10 -9.82 2.45
N ARG A 173 3.05 -8.49 2.32
CA ARG A 173 1.82 -7.74 2.10
C ARG A 173 1.13 -8.13 0.80
N GLY A 174 1.82 -7.96 -0.33
CA GLY A 174 1.21 -8.04 -1.67
C GLY A 174 1.05 -9.44 -2.19
N PHE A 175 1.97 -10.34 -1.89
CA PHE A 175 2.02 -11.66 -2.51
C PHE A 175 1.60 -12.79 -1.58
N ILE A 176 1.58 -12.56 -0.26
CA ILE A 176 1.22 -13.58 0.72
C ILE A 176 -0.07 -13.22 1.44
N PHE A 177 -0.07 -12.15 2.25
CA PHE A 177 -1.22 -11.85 3.11
C PHE A 177 -2.45 -11.46 2.31
N THR A 178 -2.31 -10.61 1.29
CA THR A 178 -3.46 -10.16 0.50
C THR A 178 -4.14 -11.31 -0.27
N PRO A 179 -3.44 -12.12 -1.09
CA PRO A 179 -4.05 -13.26 -1.76
C PRO A 179 -4.62 -14.29 -0.77
N LEU A 180 -3.88 -14.58 0.30
CA LEU A 180 -4.31 -15.55 1.31
C LEU A 180 -5.60 -15.13 2.01
N CYS A 181 -5.68 -13.87 2.46
CA CYS A 181 -6.88 -13.34 3.10
C CYS A 181 -8.08 -13.30 2.15
N ILE A 182 -7.87 -12.90 0.88
CA ILE A 182 -8.94 -12.89 -0.11
C ILE A 182 -9.49 -14.30 -0.31
N VAL A 183 -8.63 -15.29 -0.51
CA VAL A 183 -9.05 -16.68 -0.74
C VAL A 183 -9.69 -17.29 0.50
N LEU A 184 -9.05 -17.19 1.66
CA LEU A 184 -9.54 -17.85 2.89
C LEU A 184 -10.83 -17.21 3.40
N ILE A 185 -10.91 -15.89 3.48
CA ILE A 185 -12.12 -15.20 3.99
C ILE A 185 -13.29 -15.46 3.06
N SER A 186 -13.06 -15.43 1.76
CA SER A 186 -14.14 -15.70 0.79
C SER A 186 -14.58 -17.16 0.82
N ALA A 187 -13.66 -18.11 0.99
CA ALA A 187 -14.00 -19.53 1.09
C ALA A 187 -14.82 -19.83 2.36
N VAL A 188 -14.44 -19.29 3.52
CA VAL A 188 -15.15 -19.50 4.78
C VAL A 188 -16.52 -18.83 4.80
N SER A 189 -16.64 -17.65 4.18
CA SER A 189 -17.89 -16.86 4.16
C SER A 189 -18.77 -17.11 2.95
N SER A 190 -18.42 -18.06 2.07
CA SER A 190 -19.07 -18.24 0.77
C SER A 190 -19.19 -16.93 -0.03
N GLY A 191 -18.16 -16.09 0.04
CA GLY A 191 -18.07 -14.80 -0.65
C GLY A 191 -18.69 -13.60 0.07
N ALA A 192 -19.49 -13.80 1.12
CA ALA A 192 -20.20 -12.70 1.80
C ALA A 192 -19.25 -11.65 2.42
N ALA A 193 -18.09 -12.09 2.92
CA ALA A 193 -17.10 -11.23 3.57
C ALA A 193 -15.90 -10.83 2.67
N VAL A 194 -15.94 -11.09 1.36
CA VAL A 194 -14.85 -10.79 0.43
C VAL A 194 -14.38 -9.33 0.51
N TRP A 195 -15.33 -8.42 0.72
CA TRP A 195 -15.05 -6.97 0.80
C TRP A 195 -14.22 -6.56 2.02
N TYR A 196 -14.15 -7.39 3.06
CA TYR A 196 -13.30 -7.14 4.23
C TYR A 196 -11.89 -7.71 4.09
N ALA A 197 -11.68 -8.63 3.13
CA ALA A 197 -10.46 -9.42 3.03
C ALA A 197 -9.20 -8.56 2.87
N VAL A 198 -9.25 -7.53 2.02
CA VAL A 198 -8.12 -6.62 1.80
C VAL A 198 -7.79 -5.82 3.07
N GLY A 199 -8.80 -5.34 3.79
CA GLY A 199 -8.58 -4.62 5.04
C GLY A 199 -7.93 -5.48 6.12
N VAL A 200 -8.35 -6.74 6.25
CA VAL A 200 -7.72 -7.71 7.16
C VAL A 200 -6.26 -7.95 6.77
N ALA A 201 -5.99 -8.13 5.47
CA ALA A 201 -4.64 -8.31 4.96
C ALA A 201 -3.74 -7.10 5.25
N GLU A 202 -4.25 -5.88 5.05
CA GLU A 202 -3.52 -4.65 5.33
C GLU A 202 -3.24 -4.46 6.83
N LEU A 203 -4.18 -4.83 7.70
CA LEU A 203 -3.99 -4.82 9.15
C LEU A 203 -2.89 -5.79 9.58
N ILE A 204 -2.95 -7.05 9.09
CA ILE A 204 -1.91 -8.06 9.39
C ILE A 204 -0.55 -7.58 8.88
N SER A 205 -0.52 -7.04 7.68
CA SER A 205 0.69 -6.47 7.07
C SER A 205 1.27 -5.33 7.89
N PHE A 206 0.42 -4.43 8.41
CA PHE A 206 0.84 -3.32 9.26
C PHE A 206 1.46 -3.80 10.57
N LEU A 207 0.85 -4.77 11.23
CA LEU A 207 1.40 -5.36 12.45
C LEU A 207 2.76 -6.03 12.19
N CYS A 208 2.89 -6.74 11.07
CA CYS A 208 4.11 -7.36 10.64
C CYS A 208 5.20 -6.32 10.30
N ALA A 209 4.85 -5.29 9.53
CA ALA A 209 5.77 -4.20 9.16
C ALA A 209 6.27 -3.45 10.42
N MET A 210 5.37 -3.15 11.35
CA MET A 210 5.73 -2.52 12.62
C MET A 210 6.67 -3.40 13.46
N PHE A 211 6.42 -4.72 13.49
CA PHE A 211 7.31 -5.66 14.17
C PHE A 211 8.70 -5.71 13.53
N ILE A 212 8.77 -5.81 12.20
CA ILE A 212 10.03 -5.82 11.44
C ILE A 212 10.81 -4.52 11.69
N THR A 213 10.15 -3.36 11.58
CA THR A 213 10.76 -2.05 11.82
C THR A 213 11.34 -1.96 13.24
N ARG A 214 10.53 -2.26 14.26
CA ARG A 214 10.99 -2.24 15.66
C ARG A 214 12.14 -3.22 15.93
N ARG A 215 12.11 -4.40 15.32
CA ARG A 215 13.18 -5.38 15.48
C ARG A 215 14.47 -4.90 14.83
N SER A 216 14.36 -4.27 13.68
CA SER A 216 15.49 -3.71 12.94
C SER A 216 16.16 -2.53 13.69
N GLU A 217 15.41 -1.84 14.57
CA GLU A 217 15.87 -0.70 15.36
C GLU A 217 16.39 -1.06 16.76
N ARG A 218 16.15 -2.29 17.26
CA ARG A 218 16.53 -2.71 18.62
C ARG A 218 18.02 -2.63 18.94
N GLY A 219 18.88 -2.41 17.95
CA GLY A 219 20.33 -2.19 18.09
C GLY A 219 20.77 -0.75 17.82
N GLY A 220 19.82 0.22 17.81
CA GLY A 220 20.02 1.56 17.28
C GLY A 220 19.91 1.60 15.75
N VAL A 221 19.71 2.78 15.20
CA VAL A 221 19.75 2.98 13.75
C VAL A 221 21.21 2.77 13.31
N ARG A 222 21.49 1.71 12.57
CA ARG A 222 22.83 1.49 12.01
C ARG A 222 23.04 2.44 10.85
N PHE A 223 23.76 3.49 11.07
CA PHE A 223 24.24 4.38 10.01
C PHE A 223 25.39 3.68 9.29
N SER A 224 25.30 3.45 7.98
CA SER A 224 26.40 2.86 7.23
C SER A 224 27.42 3.96 6.90
N GLU A 225 28.69 3.69 7.15
CA GLU A 225 29.80 4.58 6.82
C GLU A 225 30.18 4.56 5.31
N ASP A 226 29.38 3.84 4.44
CA ASP A 226 29.66 3.68 3.01
C ASP A 226 28.77 4.56 2.10
#